data_48c11bbf160f82aca7f6e010a0deb40d
#
_entry.id   48c11bbf160f82aca7f6e010a0deb40d
#
_cell.length_a   1.000
_cell.length_b   1.000
_cell.length_c   1.000
_cell.angle_alpha   90.00
_cell.angle_beta   90.00
_cell.angle_gamma   90.00
#
_symmetry.space_group_name_H-M   'P 1'
#
loop_
_entity.id
_entity.type
_entity.pdbx_description
1 polymer ?
#
loop_
_entity_poly.entity_id
_entity_poly.type
_entity_poly.pdbx_seq_one_letter_code
_entity_poly.pdbx_strand_id
1 'polypeptide(L)'
;MKRWMLTSLALLLASATLPVLAQVQVRVEGAVDHPGVLNLKDSARLSDAALAAQVRPDAYMLGAAWLRPSLQSEQQRQKAGVLFDLDSLHLQALQRGDAALADEVGRLRNRVAALPVTGRVPALLDPRPVEANAAANLPLQPGDRLFYPLRPTTIRIVGAVQQPCTLPLQPMQDARSYLAACPYSRRADHDWIYVIEPDGRVFRQGVALWNRSLPLSLAPGAVIYVPLPARAAQRVDATLNHDVAGFLATQTLPGPGATP
;
A
#
# COMPACT_ATOMS: atom_id res chain seq x y z
N MET A 1 -77.48 -46.15 7.58
CA MET A 1 -76.03 -46.13 7.86
C MET A 1 -75.35 -45.43 6.66
N LYS A 2 -75.03 -44.13 6.81
CA LYS A 2 -74.35 -43.31 5.74
C LYS A 2 -72.93 -43.06 6.16
N ARG A 3 -71.97 -43.62 5.42
CA ARG A 3 -70.54 -43.38 5.59
C ARG A 3 -70.14 -42.08 4.85
N TRP A 4 -69.72 -41.10 5.59
CA TRP A 4 -69.09 -39.88 5.03
C TRP A 4 -67.62 -40.10 4.77
N MET A 5 -67.19 -40.04 3.53
CA MET A 5 -65.81 -39.98 3.16
C MET A 5 -65.36 -38.51 3.20
N LEU A 6 -64.44 -38.19 4.13
CA LEU A 6 -63.67 -36.93 4.18
C LEU A 6 -62.44 -37.07 3.30
N THR A 7 -62.49 -36.42 2.12
CA THR A 7 -61.31 -36.27 1.25
C THR A 7 -60.48 -35.06 1.75
N SER A 8 -59.34 -35.33 2.38
CA SER A 8 -58.36 -34.29 2.78
C SER A 8 -57.54 -33.88 1.56
N LEU A 9 -57.74 -32.64 1.08
CA LEU A 9 -56.96 -32.02 0.02
C LEU A 9 -55.68 -31.43 0.65
N ALA A 10 -54.53 -32.11 0.50
CA ALA A 10 -53.25 -31.62 0.92
C ALA A 10 -52.72 -30.60 -0.11
N LEU A 11 -52.74 -29.32 0.27
CA LEU A 11 -52.17 -28.23 -0.53
C LEU A 11 -50.65 -28.24 -0.36
N LEU A 12 -49.89 -28.75 -1.33
CA LEU A 12 -48.44 -28.66 -1.44
C LEU A 12 -48.06 -27.22 -1.80
N LEU A 13 -47.63 -26.41 -0.83
CA LEU A 13 -46.94 -25.16 -1.08
C LEU A 13 -45.53 -25.46 -1.63
N ALA A 14 -45.34 -25.37 -2.94
CA ALA A 14 -44.05 -25.36 -3.58
C ALA A 14 -43.36 -24.01 -3.23
N SER A 15 -42.46 -24.03 -2.25
CA SER A 15 -41.57 -22.89 -1.96
C SER A 15 -40.61 -22.71 -3.12
N ALA A 16 -40.90 -21.79 -4.05
CA ALA A 16 -39.97 -21.37 -5.08
C ALA A 16 -38.81 -20.63 -4.43
N THR A 17 -37.72 -21.33 -4.18
CA THR A 17 -36.44 -20.70 -3.80
C THR A 17 -35.90 -19.97 -5.03
N LEU A 18 -36.08 -18.66 -5.06
CA LEU A 18 -35.40 -17.81 -6.05
C LEU A 18 -33.91 -17.94 -5.82
N PRO A 19 -33.09 -18.18 -6.87
CA PRO A 19 -31.67 -18.19 -6.73
C PRO A 19 -31.22 -16.78 -6.27
N VAL A 20 -30.72 -16.66 -5.06
CA VAL A 20 -30.02 -15.47 -4.63
C VAL A 20 -28.75 -15.40 -5.48
N LEU A 21 -28.73 -14.50 -6.46
CA LEU A 21 -27.51 -14.23 -7.22
C LEU A 21 -26.47 -13.71 -6.21
N ALA A 22 -25.47 -14.53 -5.92
CA ALA A 22 -24.37 -14.12 -5.07
C ALA A 22 -23.72 -12.86 -5.67
N GLN A 23 -23.57 -11.84 -4.85
CA GLN A 23 -23.00 -10.55 -5.24
C GLN A 23 -21.76 -10.26 -4.39
N VAL A 24 -20.73 -9.73 -5.04
CA VAL A 24 -19.56 -9.18 -4.36
C VAL A 24 -19.70 -7.67 -4.24
N GLN A 25 -19.57 -7.17 -3.02
CA GLN A 25 -19.52 -5.73 -2.75
C GLN A 25 -18.08 -5.26 -2.74
N VAL A 26 -17.76 -4.29 -3.60
CA VAL A 26 -16.48 -3.62 -3.65
C VAL A 26 -16.66 -2.10 -3.58
N ARG A 27 -15.69 -1.39 -3.03
CA ARG A 27 -15.70 0.07 -2.99
C ARG A 27 -14.68 0.61 -3.99
N VAL A 28 -15.10 1.56 -4.82
CA VAL A 28 -14.20 2.26 -5.75
C VAL A 28 -14.19 3.75 -5.44
N GLU A 29 -13.00 4.33 -5.34
CA GLU A 29 -12.78 5.72 -4.91
C GLU A 29 -11.73 6.40 -5.79
N GLY A 30 -11.73 7.75 -5.77
CA GLY A 30 -10.74 8.58 -6.46
C GLY A 30 -11.22 9.10 -7.80
N ALA A 31 -10.36 9.10 -8.82
CA ALA A 31 -10.62 9.63 -10.15
C ALA A 31 -11.46 8.64 -11.00
N VAL A 32 -12.73 8.50 -10.63
CA VAL A 32 -13.75 7.69 -11.29
C VAL A 32 -15.04 8.49 -11.41
N ASP A 33 -15.88 8.18 -12.39
CA ASP A 33 -17.15 8.90 -12.58
C ASP A 33 -18.27 8.36 -11.64
N HIS A 34 -18.18 7.08 -11.24
CA HIS A 34 -19.11 6.45 -10.30
C HIS A 34 -18.40 5.96 -9.04
N PRO A 35 -18.00 6.86 -8.11
CA PRO A 35 -17.38 6.47 -6.85
C PRO A 35 -18.43 5.87 -5.89
N GLY A 36 -18.00 4.94 -5.03
CA GLY A 36 -18.84 4.37 -4.00
C GLY A 36 -18.81 2.85 -3.94
N VAL A 37 -19.86 2.27 -3.38
CA VAL A 37 -20.01 0.82 -3.28
C VAL A 37 -20.69 0.29 -4.53
N LEU A 38 -20.03 -0.66 -5.18
CA LEU A 38 -20.55 -1.38 -6.34
C LEU A 38 -20.98 -2.79 -5.92
N ASN A 39 -22.17 -3.19 -6.36
CA ASN A 39 -22.67 -4.56 -6.22
C ASN A 39 -22.46 -5.28 -7.56
N LEU A 40 -21.46 -6.14 -7.60
CA LEU A 40 -21.07 -6.87 -8.80
C LEU A 40 -21.45 -8.35 -8.67
N LYS A 41 -21.39 -9.10 -9.78
CA LYS A 41 -21.56 -10.55 -9.76
C LYS A 41 -20.43 -11.19 -8.93
N ASP A 42 -20.70 -12.33 -8.30
CA ASP A 42 -19.70 -13.06 -7.49
C ASP A 42 -18.44 -13.45 -8.29
N SER A 43 -18.58 -13.65 -9.61
CA SER A 43 -17.44 -13.91 -10.52
C SER A 43 -16.71 -12.67 -11.00
N ALA A 44 -17.05 -11.48 -10.48
CA ALA A 44 -16.46 -10.21 -10.95
C ALA A 44 -14.96 -10.13 -10.69
N ARG A 45 -14.28 -9.47 -11.62
CA ARG A 45 -12.84 -9.26 -11.63
C ARG A 45 -12.49 -7.77 -11.61
N LEU A 46 -11.21 -7.46 -11.55
CA LEU A 46 -10.71 -6.07 -11.51
C LEU A 46 -11.26 -5.22 -12.67
N SER A 47 -11.31 -5.77 -13.91
CA SER A 47 -11.85 -5.07 -15.08
C SER A 47 -13.33 -4.72 -14.93
N ASP A 48 -14.14 -5.62 -14.32
CA ASP A 48 -15.55 -5.37 -14.14
C ASP A 48 -15.81 -4.19 -13.19
N ALA A 49 -15.03 -4.09 -12.11
CA ALA A 49 -15.12 -2.96 -11.19
C ALA A 49 -14.63 -1.65 -11.83
N ALA A 50 -13.53 -1.70 -12.59
CA ALA A 50 -12.99 -0.53 -13.28
C ALA A 50 -13.98 0.02 -14.33
N LEU A 51 -14.63 -0.89 -15.09
CA LEU A 51 -15.66 -0.55 -16.06
C LEU A 51 -16.92 0.02 -15.39
N ALA A 52 -17.41 -0.62 -14.32
CA ALA A 52 -18.59 -0.17 -13.59
C ALA A 52 -18.37 1.20 -12.91
N ALA A 53 -17.16 1.45 -12.41
CA ALA A 53 -16.77 2.72 -11.80
C ALA A 53 -16.47 3.82 -12.82
N GLN A 54 -16.30 3.47 -14.11
CA GLN A 54 -15.85 4.38 -15.18
C GLN A 54 -14.60 5.15 -14.78
N VAL A 55 -13.47 4.41 -14.70
CA VAL A 55 -12.17 5.02 -14.36
C VAL A 55 -11.81 6.09 -15.36
N ARG A 56 -11.54 7.30 -14.87
CA ARG A 56 -11.32 8.49 -15.68
C ARG A 56 -9.94 8.47 -16.35
N PRO A 57 -9.79 9.11 -17.52
CA PRO A 57 -8.49 9.20 -18.22
C PRO A 57 -7.40 9.94 -17.44
N ASP A 58 -7.76 10.84 -16.51
CA ASP A 58 -6.83 11.58 -15.66
C ASP A 58 -6.44 10.83 -14.37
N ALA A 59 -6.97 9.63 -14.16
CA ALA A 59 -6.56 8.75 -13.06
C ALA A 59 -5.09 8.33 -13.22
N TYR A 60 -4.34 8.37 -12.13
CA TYR A 60 -2.93 8.00 -12.11
C TYR A 60 -2.76 6.49 -11.89
N MET A 61 -2.66 5.72 -12.96
CA MET A 61 -2.67 4.26 -12.93
C MET A 61 -1.51 3.65 -12.14
N LEU A 62 -0.31 4.25 -12.20
CA LEU A 62 0.83 3.76 -11.41
C LEU A 62 0.62 3.91 -9.91
N GLY A 63 -0.17 4.89 -9.48
CA GLY A 63 -0.52 5.11 -8.08
C GLY A 63 -1.80 4.41 -7.65
N ALA A 64 -2.50 3.74 -8.56
CA ALA A 64 -3.72 3.02 -8.23
C ALA A 64 -3.44 1.91 -7.21
N ALA A 65 -4.38 1.66 -6.31
CA ALA A 65 -4.21 0.73 -5.23
C ALA A 65 -5.43 -0.17 -5.05
N TRP A 66 -5.16 -1.46 -4.87
CA TRP A 66 -6.15 -2.46 -4.48
C TRP A 66 -5.92 -2.85 -3.02
N LEU A 67 -6.93 -2.64 -2.19
CA LEU A 67 -6.90 -2.89 -0.76
C LEU A 67 -7.86 -4.03 -0.45
N ARG A 68 -7.33 -5.09 0.16
CA ARG A 68 -8.05 -6.32 0.44
C ARG A 68 -8.10 -6.59 1.96
N PRO A 69 -9.29 -6.64 2.58
CA PRO A 69 -9.41 -6.87 4.02
C PRO A 69 -8.73 -8.16 4.50
N SER A 70 -8.77 -9.24 3.70
CA SER A 70 -8.15 -10.53 4.07
C SER A 70 -6.63 -10.47 4.25
N LEU A 71 -5.94 -9.45 3.70
CA LEU A 71 -4.49 -9.26 3.86
C LEU A 71 -4.12 -8.37 5.06
N GLN A 72 -5.09 -7.73 5.70
CA GLN A 72 -4.80 -6.82 6.82
C GLN A 72 -4.15 -7.55 8.00
N SER A 73 -4.56 -8.77 8.30
CA SER A 73 -3.97 -9.55 9.41
C SER A 73 -2.49 -9.88 9.17
N GLU A 74 -2.10 -10.16 7.93
CA GLU A 74 -0.71 -10.39 7.56
C GLU A 74 0.13 -9.11 7.65
N GLN A 75 -0.37 -8.01 7.09
CA GLN A 75 0.30 -6.72 7.20
C GLN A 75 0.34 -6.20 8.64
N GLN A 76 -0.65 -6.54 9.48
CA GLN A 76 -0.59 -6.24 10.91
C GLN A 76 0.57 -6.96 11.59
N ARG A 77 0.82 -8.22 11.24
CA ARG A 77 1.98 -8.98 11.75
C ARG A 77 3.29 -8.36 11.24
N GLN A 78 3.37 -7.99 9.96
CA GLN A 78 4.53 -7.29 9.40
C GLN A 78 4.81 -5.99 10.15
N LYS A 79 3.78 -5.15 10.35
CA LYS A 79 3.90 -3.90 11.13
C LYS A 79 4.38 -4.17 12.55
N ALA A 80 3.83 -5.18 13.22
CA ALA A 80 4.21 -5.53 14.59
C ALA A 80 5.68 -5.97 14.67
N GLY A 81 6.17 -6.76 13.71
CA GLY A 81 7.58 -7.15 13.60
C GLY A 81 8.49 -5.93 13.46
N VAL A 82 8.21 -5.04 12.50
CA VAL A 82 8.97 -3.81 12.31
C VAL A 82 9.00 -2.95 13.59
N LEU A 83 7.87 -2.79 14.28
CA LEU A 83 7.81 -2.02 15.52
C LEU A 83 8.62 -2.68 16.64
N PHE A 84 8.57 -4.00 16.77
CA PHE A 84 9.35 -4.76 17.74
C PHE A 84 10.85 -4.59 17.53
N ASP A 85 11.31 -4.66 16.28
CA ASP A 85 12.73 -4.49 15.94
C ASP A 85 13.20 -3.06 16.17
N LEU A 86 12.36 -2.06 15.85
CA LEU A 86 12.65 -0.66 16.16
C LEU A 86 12.70 -0.40 17.66
N ASP A 87 11.78 -0.96 18.46
CA ASP A 87 11.80 -0.85 19.92
C ASP A 87 13.07 -1.53 20.49
N SER A 88 13.46 -2.68 19.97
CA SER A 88 14.67 -3.40 20.35
C SER A 88 15.94 -2.59 20.05
N LEU A 89 16.00 -1.97 18.85
CA LEU A 89 17.11 -1.12 18.47
C LEU A 89 17.20 0.15 19.31
N HIS A 90 16.05 0.76 19.62
CA HIS A 90 15.97 1.92 20.51
C HIS A 90 16.56 1.62 21.90
N LEU A 91 16.14 0.52 22.52
CA LEU A 91 16.67 0.08 23.81
C LEU A 91 18.17 -0.20 23.77
N GLN A 92 18.66 -0.89 22.73
CA GLN A 92 20.10 -1.12 22.54
C GLN A 92 20.88 0.16 22.37
N ALA A 93 20.34 1.17 21.67
CA ALA A 93 20.98 2.46 21.51
C ALA A 93 21.11 3.19 22.86
N LEU A 94 20.07 3.19 23.69
CA LEU A 94 20.09 3.75 25.05
C LEU A 94 21.14 3.05 25.93
N GLN A 95 21.16 1.71 25.93
CA GLN A 95 22.14 0.92 26.71
C GLN A 95 23.60 1.20 26.32
N ARG A 96 23.84 1.61 25.09
CA ARG A 96 25.17 1.96 24.57
C ARG A 96 25.53 3.45 24.72
N GLY A 97 24.61 4.24 25.29
CA GLY A 97 24.80 5.70 25.41
C GLY A 97 24.66 6.45 24.08
N ASP A 98 24.11 5.82 23.02
CA ASP A 98 23.92 6.46 21.71
C ASP A 98 22.54 7.14 21.65
N ALA A 99 22.41 8.25 22.38
CA ALA A 99 21.17 9.01 22.46
C ALA A 99 20.70 9.48 21.07
N ALA A 100 21.62 9.87 20.18
CA ALA A 100 21.27 10.35 18.85
C ALA A 100 20.63 9.24 17.98
N LEU A 101 21.12 8.00 18.10
CA LEU A 101 20.49 6.84 17.44
C LEU A 101 19.14 6.50 18.08
N ALA A 102 19.06 6.52 19.42
CA ALA A 102 17.82 6.26 20.12
C ALA A 102 16.70 7.23 19.69
N ASP A 103 17.01 8.53 19.64
CA ASP A 103 16.07 9.57 19.18
C ASP A 103 15.62 9.33 17.73
N GLU A 104 16.56 8.97 16.84
CA GLU A 104 16.24 8.72 15.42
C GLU A 104 15.31 7.51 15.27
N VAL A 105 15.66 6.41 15.94
CA VAL A 105 14.85 5.19 15.93
C VAL A 105 13.47 5.46 16.51
N GLY A 106 13.39 6.21 17.62
CA GLY A 106 12.11 6.59 18.24
C GLY A 106 11.22 7.41 17.30
N ARG A 107 11.80 8.37 16.55
CA ARG A 107 11.06 9.12 15.53
C ARG A 107 10.53 8.22 14.41
N LEU A 108 11.37 7.34 13.88
CA LEU A 108 10.96 6.39 12.84
C LEU A 108 9.87 5.44 13.34
N ARG A 109 10.05 4.89 14.54
CA ARG A 109 9.08 4.00 15.20
C ARG A 109 7.70 4.65 15.33
N ASN A 110 7.65 5.90 15.80
CA ASN A 110 6.40 6.63 15.96
C ASN A 110 5.71 6.90 14.62
N ARG A 111 6.47 7.20 13.56
CA ARG A 111 5.91 7.33 12.20
C ARG A 111 5.31 6.02 11.71
N VAL A 112 6.04 4.90 11.82
CA VAL A 112 5.54 3.58 11.41
C VAL A 112 4.30 3.21 12.21
N ALA A 113 4.27 3.49 13.52
CA ALA A 113 3.12 3.22 14.38
C ALA A 113 1.86 3.98 13.93
N ALA A 114 2.01 5.22 13.47
CA ALA A 114 0.91 6.06 12.99
C ALA A 114 0.34 5.64 11.63
N LEU A 115 1.11 4.90 10.80
CA LEU A 115 0.65 4.48 9.48
C LEU A 115 -0.43 3.40 9.57
N PRO A 116 -1.47 3.43 8.73
CA PRO A 116 -2.52 2.42 8.72
C PRO A 116 -2.03 1.09 8.14
N VAL A 117 -2.71 0.01 8.51
CA VAL A 117 -2.63 -1.28 7.83
C VAL A 117 -3.69 -1.28 6.73
N THR A 118 -3.24 -1.27 5.49
CA THR A 118 -4.12 -1.02 4.34
C THR A 118 -4.69 -2.28 3.71
N GLY A 119 -3.98 -3.41 3.80
CA GLY A 119 -4.29 -4.63 3.03
C GLY A 119 -3.93 -4.49 1.54
N ARG A 120 -2.99 -3.60 1.17
CA ARG A 120 -2.63 -3.36 -0.23
C ARG A 120 -2.12 -4.62 -0.92
N VAL A 121 -2.70 -4.91 -2.07
CA VAL A 121 -2.28 -5.99 -3.00
C VAL A 121 -1.44 -5.37 -4.11
N PRO A 122 -0.22 -5.84 -4.36
CA PRO A 122 0.51 -5.48 -5.58
C PRO A 122 -0.25 -6.03 -6.80
N ALA A 123 -0.80 -5.17 -7.62
CA ALA A 123 -1.55 -5.55 -8.82
C ALA A 123 -1.50 -4.45 -9.87
N LEU A 124 -1.60 -4.85 -11.13
CA LEU A 124 -1.84 -3.92 -12.22
C LEU A 124 -3.32 -3.51 -12.22
N LEU A 125 -3.60 -2.24 -12.11
CA LEU A 125 -4.96 -1.71 -12.05
C LEU A 125 -5.33 -0.82 -13.24
N ASP A 126 -4.44 -0.67 -14.21
CA ASP A 126 -4.78 -0.01 -15.48
C ASP A 126 -5.84 -0.86 -16.22
N PRO A 127 -7.03 -0.34 -16.48
CA PRO A 127 -8.12 -1.12 -17.08
C PRO A 127 -7.76 -1.77 -18.41
N ARG A 128 -7.03 -1.05 -19.28
CA ARG A 128 -6.70 -1.54 -20.63
C ARG A 128 -5.81 -2.79 -20.63
N PRO A 129 -4.61 -2.78 -19.99
CA PRO A 129 -3.79 -3.99 -19.89
C PRO A 129 -4.46 -5.09 -19.05
N VAL A 130 -5.27 -4.74 -18.03
CA VAL A 130 -6.01 -5.74 -17.22
C VAL A 130 -7.05 -6.48 -18.06
N GLU A 131 -7.79 -5.78 -18.91
CA GLU A 131 -8.74 -6.38 -19.85
C GLU A 131 -8.05 -7.32 -20.86
N ALA A 132 -6.88 -6.92 -21.36
CA ALA A 132 -6.12 -7.67 -22.34
C ALA A 132 -5.36 -8.88 -21.74
N ASN A 133 -5.11 -8.89 -20.41
CA ASN A 133 -4.33 -9.93 -19.73
C ASN A 133 -5.17 -10.64 -18.66
N ALA A 134 -5.69 -11.81 -19.03
CA ALA A 134 -6.51 -12.62 -18.11
C ALA A 134 -5.79 -12.99 -16.80
N ALA A 135 -4.46 -13.14 -16.82
CA ALA A 135 -3.68 -13.45 -15.62
C ALA A 135 -3.57 -12.27 -14.66
N ALA A 136 -3.61 -11.03 -15.17
CA ALA A 136 -3.64 -9.80 -14.36
C ALA A 136 -5.04 -9.41 -13.90
N ASN A 137 -6.08 -9.90 -14.60
CA ASN A 137 -7.47 -9.65 -14.25
C ASN A 137 -7.93 -10.57 -13.11
N LEU A 138 -7.51 -10.26 -11.90
CA LEU A 138 -7.74 -11.07 -10.72
C LEU A 138 -9.18 -10.96 -10.19
N PRO A 139 -9.71 -12.03 -9.55
CA PRO A 139 -11.06 -12.02 -8.98
C PRO A 139 -11.14 -11.09 -7.76
N LEU A 140 -12.27 -10.40 -7.65
CA LEU A 140 -12.60 -9.56 -6.51
C LEU A 140 -13.12 -10.40 -5.34
N GLN A 141 -12.95 -9.86 -4.12
CA GLN A 141 -13.50 -10.43 -2.88
C GLN A 141 -14.41 -9.41 -2.19
N PRO A 142 -15.38 -9.88 -1.38
CA PRO A 142 -16.21 -8.97 -0.61
C PRO A 142 -15.38 -8.03 0.28
N GLY A 143 -15.70 -6.73 0.19
CA GLY A 143 -15.00 -5.69 0.94
C GLY A 143 -13.71 -5.18 0.28
N ASP A 144 -13.33 -5.69 -0.90
CA ASP A 144 -12.21 -5.11 -1.67
C ASP A 144 -12.47 -3.63 -1.95
N ARG A 145 -11.38 -2.82 -1.91
CA ARG A 145 -11.41 -1.40 -2.23
C ARG A 145 -10.42 -1.11 -3.34
N LEU A 146 -10.86 -0.40 -4.38
CA LEU A 146 -10.02 0.10 -5.45
C LEU A 146 -9.91 1.61 -5.31
N PHE A 147 -8.70 2.13 -5.35
CA PHE A 147 -8.43 3.56 -5.25
C PHE A 147 -7.64 4.02 -6.46
N TYR A 148 -8.18 4.99 -7.18
CA TYR A 148 -7.58 5.61 -8.36
C TYR A 148 -7.22 7.07 -8.05
N PRO A 149 -5.97 7.37 -7.63
CA PRO A 149 -5.57 8.74 -7.29
C PRO A 149 -5.42 9.61 -8.54
N LEU A 150 -5.41 10.92 -8.34
CA LEU A 150 -4.86 11.85 -9.31
C LEU A 150 -3.33 11.81 -9.27
N ARG A 151 -2.69 12.20 -10.37
CA ARG A 151 -1.24 12.23 -10.48
C ARG A 151 -0.66 13.33 -9.58
N PRO A 152 0.17 13.01 -8.58
CA PRO A 152 0.84 14.01 -7.77
C PRO A 152 1.96 14.70 -8.56
N THR A 153 2.40 15.86 -8.07
CA THR A 153 3.53 16.62 -8.64
C THR A 153 4.77 16.58 -7.75
N THR A 154 4.71 15.84 -6.66
CA THR A 154 5.76 15.81 -5.64
C THR A 154 6.25 14.41 -5.37
N ILE A 155 7.42 14.31 -4.72
CA ILE A 155 7.95 13.10 -4.07
C ILE A 155 8.13 13.37 -2.58
N ARG A 156 8.27 12.33 -1.79
CA ARG A 156 8.52 12.44 -0.34
C ARG A 156 9.84 11.78 0.04
N ILE A 157 10.53 12.36 1.01
CA ILE A 157 11.72 11.77 1.62
C ILE A 157 11.45 11.58 3.11
N VAL A 158 11.62 10.35 3.58
CA VAL A 158 11.32 9.93 4.96
C VAL A 158 12.44 9.06 5.52
N GLY A 159 12.37 8.72 6.79
CA GLY A 159 13.36 7.87 7.47
C GLY A 159 14.35 8.69 8.27
N ALA A 160 15.62 8.34 8.21
CA ALA A 160 16.70 8.98 8.95
C ALA A 160 17.12 10.32 8.32
N VAL A 161 16.19 11.27 8.27
CA VAL A 161 16.39 12.66 7.85
C VAL A 161 16.08 13.59 9.02
N GLN A 162 16.63 14.82 8.98
CA GLN A 162 16.38 15.79 10.05
C GLN A 162 14.88 16.06 10.22
N GLN A 163 14.18 16.24 9.08
CA GLN A 163 12.71 16.31 9.00
C GLN A 163 12.27 15.68 7.68
N PRO A 164 11.09 15.01 7.64
CA PRO A 164 10.52 14.55 6.38
C PRO A 164 10.31 15.70 5.42
N CYS A 165 10.65 15.48 4.15
CA CYS A 165 10.55 16.48 3.10
C CYS A 165 9.54 16.05 2.04
N THR A 166 8.76 17.02 1.56
CA THR A 166 7.98 16.90 0.33
C THR A 166 8.57 17.85 -0.69
N LEU A 167 9.06 17.34 -1.81
CA LEU A 167 9.78 18.11 -2.82
C LEU A 167 9.06 18.01 -4.17
N PRO A 168 9.08 19.08 -4.99
CA PRO A 168 8.59 19.01 -6.37
C PRO A 168 9.34 17.93 -7.15
N LEU A 169 8.61 17.14 -7.91
CA LEU A 169 9.22 16.19 -8.85
C LEU A 169 9.86 16.94 -10.00
N GLN A 170 11.14 16.67 -10.25
CA GLN A 170 11.87 17.15 -11.41
C GLN A 170 12.00 16.03 -12.44
N PRO A 171 11.56 16.23 -13.69
CA PRO A 171 11.69 15.21 -14.73
C PRO A 171 13.13 14.75 -14.90
N MET A 172 13.33 13.45 -15.07
CA MET A 172 14.64 12.81 -15.29
C MET A 172 15.69 13.01 -14.19
N GLN A 173 15.32 13.63 -13.05
CA GLN A 173 16.24 13.79 -11.93
C GLN A 173 16.45 12.45 -11.20
N ASP A 174 17.72 12.12 -10.95
CA ASP A 174 18.10 10.92 -10.17
C ASP A 174 17.67 11.06 -8.69
N ALA A 175 17.21 9.96 -8.12
CA ALA A 175 16.78 9.86 -6.71
C ALA A 175 17.79 10.48 -5.73
N ARG A 176 19.11 10.29 -5.95
CA ARG A 176 20.16 10.85 -5.11
C ARG A 176 20.15 12.38 -5.05
N SER A 177 19.83 13.03 -6.17
CA SER A 177 19.91 14.48 -6.27
C SER A 177 18.93 15.20 -5.34
N TYR A 178 17.82 14.52 -4.97
CA TYR A 178 16.85 15.07 -4.01
C TYR A 178 17.38 15.12 -2.57
N LEU A 179 18.37 14.29 -2.24
CA LEU A 179 18.92 14.21 -0.88
C LEU A 179 19.68 15.49 -0.47
N ALA A 180 20.16 16.28 -1.45
CA ALA A 180 20.77 17.56 -1.18
C ALA A 180 19.78 18.58 -0.59
N ALA A 181 18.50 18.49 -0.98
CA ALA A 181 17.43 19.36 -0.49
C ALA A 181 16.74 18.82 0.78
N CYS A 182 17.10 17.60 1.23
CA CYS A 182 16.54 16.97 2.42
C CYS A 182 17.67 16.37 3.27
N PRO A 183 18.26 17.15 4.18
CA PRO A 183 19.47 16.75 4.89
C PRO A 183 19.29 15.48 5.73
N TYR A 184 20.26 14.59 5.66
CA TYR A 184 20.36 13.42 6.50
C TYR A 184 20.38 13.76 7.99
N SER A 185 19.87 12.85 8.81
CA SER A 185 20.15 12.88 10.25
C SER A 185 21.61 12.44 10.51
N ARG A 186 22.10 12.73 11.72
CA ARG A 186 23.47 12.29 12.12
C ARG A 186 23.63 10.77 12.13
N ARG A 187 22.55 10.05 12.23
CA ARG A 187 22.49 8.57 12.31
C ARG A 187 21.76 7.97 11.11
N ALA A 188 21.93 8.56 9.93
CA ALA A 188 21.47 7.99 8.67
C ALA A 188 22.49 6.98 8.12
N ASP A 189 22.01 6.06 7.29
CA ASP A 189 22.88 5.34 6.37
C ASP A 189 23.26 6.28 5.21
N HIS A 190 24.56 6.42 4.95
CA HIS A 190 25.08 7.27 3.88
C HIS A 190 25.44 6.49 2.61
N ASP A 191 25.31 5.17 2.65
CA ASP A 191 25.67 4.29 1.55
C ASP A 191 24.47 3.87 0.71
N TRP A 192 23.29 3.79 1.34
CA TRP A 192 22.10 3.23 0.73
C TRP A 192 20.85 4.08 0.97
N ILE A 193 19.94 4.05 -0.01
CA ILE A 193 18.56 4.49 0.15
C ILE A 193 17.62 3.41 -0.42
N TYR A 194 16.33 3.50 -0.07
CA TYR A 194 15.29 2.74 -0.73
C TYR A 194 14.38 3.71 -1.48
N VAL A 195 14.12 3.40 -2.74
CA VAL A 195 13.11 4.08 -3.55
C VAL A 195 11.88 3.21 -3.60
N ILE A 196 10.75 3.76 -3.19
CA ILE A 196 9.45 3.12 -3.16
C ILE A 196 8.60 3.80 -4.21
N GLU A 197 8.30 3.10 -5.29
CA GLU A 197 7.46 3.62 -6.37
C GLU A 197 5.97 3.58 -5.98
N PRO A 198 5.12 4.41 -6.62
CA PRO A 198 3.70 4.47 -6.29
C PRO A 198 2.95 3.14 -6.43
N ASP A 199 3.42 2.23 -7.28
CA ASP A 199 2.88 0.86 -7.43
C ASP A 199 3.29 -0.11 -6.32
N GLY A 200 4.15 0.34 -5.38
CA GLY A 200 4.63 -0.45 -4.25
C GLY A 200 5.92 -1.21 -4.53
N ARG A 201 6.54 -1.08 -5.72
CA ARG A 201 7.87 -1.65 -5.94
C ARG A 201 8.92 -0.91 -5.12
N VAL A 202 9.84 -1.68 -4.54
CA VAL A 202 10.93 -1.17 -3.69
C VAL A 202 12.26 -1.45 -4.36
N PHE A 203 13.06 -0.40 -4.55
CA PHE A 203 14.41 -0.48 -5.11
C PHE A 203 15.43 -0.02 -4.07
N ARG A 204 16.44 -0.85 -3.81
CA ARG A 204 17.58 -0.43 -3.01
C ARG A 204 18.63 0.21 -3.92
N GLN A 205 19.05 1.43 -3.61
CA GLN A 205 19.97 2.23 -4.40
C GLN A 205 21.24 2.54 -3.60
N GLY A 206 22.41 2.23 -4.16
CA GLY A 206 23.69 2.69 -3.65
C GLY A 206 23.92 4.16 -3.98
N VAL A 207 24.23 4.99 -2.98
CA VAL A 207 24.42 6.44 -3.14
C VAL A 207 25.84 6.92 -2.86
N ALA A 208 26.66 6.11 -2.20
CA ALA A 208 28.08 6.41 -1.96
C ALA A 208 28.93 6.24 -3.24
N LEU A 209 30.14 6.77 -3.21
CA LEU A 209 31.05 6.69 -4.37
C LEU A 209 31.44 5.24 -4.72
N TRP A 210 31.58 4.40 -3.70
CA TRP A 210 32.07 3.01 -3.85
C TRP A 210 30.99 2.01 -4.30
N ASN A 211 29.70 2.32 -4.06
CA ASN A 211 28.57 1.40 -4.36
C ASN A 211 27.52 2.03 -5.28
N ARG A 212 27.88 3.10 -5.96
CA ARG A 212 26.94 3.91 -6.73
C ARG A 212 26.17 3.10 -7.77
N SER A 213 24.85 3.03 -7.59
CA SER A 213 23.92 2.43 -8.56
C SER A 213 23.75 3.32 -9.80
N LEU A 214 23.23 2.74 -10.88
CA LEU A 214 22.78 3.51 -12.04
C LEU A 214 21.71 4.52 -11.62
N PRO A 215 21.64 5.70 -12.30
CA PRO A 215 20.60 6.67 -12.01
C PRO A 215 19.19 6.09 -12.10
N LEU A 216 18.35 6.40 -11.13
CA LEU A 216 16.94 6.01 -11.09
C LEU A 216 16.08 7.26 -11.06
N SER A 217 15.32 7.49 -12.13
CA SER A 217 14.31 8.55 -12.20
C SER A 217 13.06 8.12 -11.43
N LEU A 218 12.51 9.04 -10.65
CA LEU A 218 11.36 8.77 -9.79
C LEU A 218 10.04 8.99 -10.52
N ALA A 219 9.05 8.19 -10.21
CA ALA A 219 7.67 8.45 -10.60
C ALA A 219 7.02 9.49 -9.67
N PRO A 220 6.02 10.27 -10.16
CA PRO A 220 5.24 11.16 -9.31
C PRO A 220 4.63 10.42 -8.10
N GLY A 221 4.87 10.92 -6.89
CA GLY A 221 4.40 10.29 -5.66
C GLY A 221 5.33 9.23 -5.08
N ALA A 222 6.49 8.97 -5.70
CA ALA A 222 7.51 8.08 -5.13
C ALA A 222 7.98 8.55 -3.75
N VAL A 223 8.43 7.60 -2.96
CA VAL A 223 8.99 7.85 -1.62
C VAL A 223 10.46 7.41 -1.59
N ILE A 224 11.35 8.29 -1.18
CA ILE A 224 12.72 7.93 -0.82
C ILE A 224 12.75 7.65 0.68
N TYR A 225 13.09 6.44 1.07
CA TYR A 225 13.35 6.09 2.46
C TYR A 225 14.86 6.08 2.70
N VAL A 226 15.30 6.96 3.58
CA VAL A 226 16.68 7.00 4.08
C VAL A 226 16.77 6.06 5.28
N PRO A 227 17.55 4.96 5.21
CA PRO A 227 17.55 3.95 6.25
C PRO A 227 18.38 4.35 7.48
N LEU A 228 18.16 3.61 8.56
CA LEU A 228 19.04 3.62 9.74
C LEU A 228 20.39 2.98 9.39
N PRO A 229 21.49 3.30 10.14
CA PRO A 229 22.81 2.74 9.84
C PRO A 229 22.76 1.23 9.77
N ALA A 230 23.24 0.63 8.67
CA ALA A 230 23.17 -0.80 8.44
C ALA A 230 23.77 -1.61 9.58
N ARG A 231 24.93 -1.18 10.12
CA ARG A 231 25.59 -1.84 11.27
C ARG A 231 24.75 -1.81 12.55
N ALA A 232 23.92 -0.80 12.74
CA ALA A 232 23.04 -0.71 13.90
C ALA A 232 21.79 -1.62 13.70
N ALA A 233 21.15 -1.54 12.55
CA ALA A 233 20.01 -2.36 12.19
C ALA A 233 20.33 -3.86 12.27
N GLN A 234 21.44 -4.30 11.70
CA GLN A 234 21.89 -5.70 11.69
C GLN A 234 22.11 -6.33 13.09
N ARG A 235 22.22 -5.53 14.15
CA ARG A 235 22.33 -6.06 15.52
C ARG A 235 21.01 -6.60 16.06
N VAL A 236 19.89 -6.15 15.49
CA VAL A 236 18.54 -6.58 15.84
C VAL A 236 18.01 -7.50 14.76
N ASP A 237 17.92 -7.01 13.54
CA ASP A 237 17.54 -7.77 12.37
C ASP A 237 18.27 -7.24 11.12
N ALA A 238 18.83 -8.16 10.33
CA ALA A 238 19.55 -7.82 9.10
C ALA A 238 18.61 -7.23 8.02
N THR A 239 17.33 -7.52 8.11
CA THR A 239 16.30 -7.10 7.14
C THR A 239 15.53 -5.86 7.60
N LEU A 240 15.72 -5.35 8.83
CA LEU A 240 14.96 -4.24 9.41
C LEU A 240 14.71 -3.08 8.44
N ASN A 241 15.76 -2.55 7.80
CA ASN A 241 15.61 -1.43 6.87
C ASN A 241 14.80 -1.80 5.61
N HIS A 242 14.92 -3.04 5.15
CA HIS A 242 14.12 -3.56 4.04
C HIS A 242 12.65 -3.71 4.44
N ASP A 243 12.40 -4.23 5.64
CA ASP A 243 11.04 -4.46 6.15
C ASP A 243 10.30 -3.15 6.43
N VAL A 244 11.02 -2.12 6.92
CA VAL A 244 10.48 -0.75 6.98
C VAL A 244 10.09 -0.26 5.58
N ALA A 245 10.98 -0.41 4.59
CA ALA A 245 10.69 0.01 3.22
C ALA A 245 9.50 -0.78 2.63
N GLY A 246 9.44 -2.09 2.87
CA GLY A 246 8.33 -2.95 2.48
C GLY A 246 6.99 -2.52 3.11
N PHE A 247 7.00 -2.18 4.40
CA PHE A 247 5.79 -1.67 5.05
C PHE A 247 5.38 -0.29 4.52
N LEU A 248 6.33 0.61 4.25
CA LEU A 248 6.05 1.89 3.59
C LEU A 248 5.43 1.70 2.19
N ALA A 249 5.83 0.67 1.47
CA ALA A 249 5.29 0.34 0.15
C ALA A 249 3.82 -0.12 0.17
N THR A 250 3.30 -0.52 1.33
CA THR A 250 1.87 -0.84 1.48
C THR A 250 0.99 0.41 1.56
N GLN A 251 1.58 1.60 1.72
CA GLN A 251 0.81 2.84 1.84
C GLN A 251 0.32 3.31 0.47
N THR A 252 -0.87 3.91 0.44
CA THR A 252 -1.44 4.49 -0.77
C THR A 252 -1.03 5.95 -0.93
N LEU A 253 -1.12 6.47 -2.14
CA LEU A 253 -1.06 7.91 -2.34
C LEU A 253 -2.22 8.60 -1.59
N PRO A 254 -2.04 9.87 -1.17
CA PRO A 254 -3.11 10.62 -0.52
C PRO A 254 -4.35 10.71 -1.42
N GLY A 255 -5.53 10.52 -0.83
CA GLY A 255 -6.81 10.79 -1.48
C GLY A 255 -7.08 12.29 -1.61
N PRO A 256 -8.09 12.70 -2.39
CA PRO A 256 -8.51 14.09 -2.46
C PRO A 256 -8.89 14.59 -1.05
N GLY A 257 -8.24 15.66 -0.60
CA GLY A 257 -8.45 16.26 0.73
C GLY A 257 -7.60 15.69 1.87
N ALA A 258 -6.77 14.67 1.64
CA ALA A 258 -5.77 14.27 2.61
C ALA A 258 -4.58 15.23 2.56
N THR A 259 -4.32 15.94 3.65
CA THR A 259 -3.08 16.72 3.83
C THR A 259 -1.88 15.76 3.78
N PRO A 260 -0.79 16.11 3.09
CA PRO A 260 0.40 15.29 2.96
C PRO A 260 1.12 15.03 4.28
#